data_b0ee689d659cf14d5337b6567d66a13f
#
_entry.id   b0ee689d659cf14d5337b6567d66a13f
#
_cell.length_a   1.000
_cell.length_b   1.000
_cell.length_c   1.000
_cell.angle_alpha   90.00
_cell.angle_beta   90.00
_cell.angle_gamma   90.00
#
_symmetry.space_group_name_H-M   'P 1'
#
loop_
_entity.id
_entity.type
_entity.pdbx_description
1 polymer ?
#
loop_
_entity_poly.entity_id
_entity_poly.type
_entity_poly.pdbx_seq_one_letter_code
_entity_poly.pdbx_strand_id
1 'polypeptide(L)'
;ELTNNAHAEIIDRLLRFNKPLLATGGGGYHIDNTVRGWALAWKIMCGVSDESDIALGMGGVMLQSTEWSGGLRDRVLPMDEQHCEAVETAVQETIRSLTRNVFEYHGI
;
A
#
# COMPACT_ATOMS: atom_id res chain seq x y z
N GLU A 1 1.58 9.75 5.84
CA GLU A 1 0.78 9.23 4.72
C GLU A 1 1.18 7.78 4.45
N LEU A 2 0.24 6.96 3.98
CA LEU A 2 0.51 5.58 3.58
C LEU A 2 1.03 5.55 2.15
N THR A 3 2.04 4.72 1.92
CA THR A 3 2.51 4.43 0.57
C THR A 3 1.64 3.37 -0.10
N ASN A 4 1.73 3.24 -1.42
CA ASN A 4 1.04 2.17 -2.14
C ASN A 4 1.59 0.77 -1.78
N ASN A 5 2.78 0.70 -1.17
CA ASN A 5 3.33 -0.54 -0.62
C ASN A 5 2.44 -1.10 0.50
N ALA A 6 1.86 -0.24 1.35
CA ALA A 6 0.92 -0.65 2.38
C ALA A 6 -0.36 -1.22 1.77
N HIS A 7 -0.90 -0.59 0.72
CA HIS A 7 -2.04 -1.14 -0.02
C HIS A 7 -1.74 -2.50 -0.63
N ALA A 8 -0.56 -2.66 -1.23
CA ALA A 8 -0.10 -3.92 -1.79
C ALA A 8 -0.08 -5.05 -0.76
N GLU A 9 0.49 -4.79 0.40
CA GLU A 9 0.56 -5.74 1.51
C GLU A 9 -0.84 -6.13 2.03
N ILE A 10 -1.75 -5.15 2.16
CA ILE A 10 -3.12 -5.41 2.59
C ILE A 10 -3.84 -6.32 1.57
N ILE A 11 -3.73 -6.05 0.28
CA ILE A 11 -4.36 -6.86 -0.77
C ILE A 11 -3.79 -8.27 -0.75
N ASP A 12 -2.47 -8.45 -0.67
CA ASP A 12 -1.83 -9.75 -0.60
C ASP A 12 -2.33 -10.57 0.61
N ARG A 13 -2.44 -9.94 1.78
CA ARG A 13 -3.00 -10.58 2.98
C ARG A 13 -4.46 -10.98 2.80
N LEU A 14 -5.28 -10.13 2.18
CA LEU A 14 -6.69 -10.44 1.91
C LEU A 14 -6.83 -11.65 0.96
N LEU A 15 -5.99 -11.74 -0.06
CA LEU A 15 -5.98 -12.86 -1.00
C LEU A 15 -5.66 -14.21 -0.31
N ARG A 16 -4.83 -14.20 0.74
CA ARG A 16 -4.50 -15.42 1.51
C ARG A 16 -5.70 -16.05 2.22
N PHE A 17 -6.78 -15.30 2.45
CA PHE A 17 -8.03 -15.89 2.96
C PHE A 17 -8.74 -16.78 1.95
N ASN A 18 -8.30 -16.81 0.71
CA ASN A 18 -8.87 -17.61 -0.39
C ASN A 18 -10.40 -17.45 -0.50
N LYS A 19 -10.87 -16.23 -0.38
CA LYS A 19 -12.27 -15.82 -0.58
C LYS A 19 -12.39 -14.96 -1.82
N PRO A 20 -13.56 -14.95 -2.48
CA PRO A 20 -13.80 -14.00 -3.57
C PRO A 20 -13.57 -12.55 -3.10
N LEU A 21 -12.77 -11.81 -3.84
CA LEU A 21 -12.44 -10.42 -3.56
C LEU A 21 -12.96 -9.53 -4.68
N LEU A 22 -13.74 -8.52 -4.32
CA LEU A 22 -14.17 -7.45 -5.21
C LEU A 22 -13.52 -6.14 -4.76
N ALA A 23 -12.66 -5.58 -5.60
CA ALA A 23 -12.05 -4.28 -5.36
C ALA A 23 -12.84 -3.18 -6.09
N THR A 24 -13.30 -2.19 -5.34
CA THR A 24 -13.99 -1.01 -5.89
C THR A 24 -13.13 0.24 -5.70
N GLY A 25 -13.22 1.17 -6.64
CA GLY A 25 -12.55 2.44 -6.56
C GLY A 25 -13.28 3.43 -5.64
N GLY A 26 -12.53 4.40 -5.16
CA GLY A 26 -13.04 5.53 -4.40
C GLY A 26 -11.89 6.37 -3.84
N GLY A 27 -11.99 7.68 -3.94
CA GLY A 27 -10.91 8.60 -3.58
C GLY A 27 -9.80 8.62 -4.63
N GLY A 28 -8.64 9.13 -4.23
CA GLY A 28 -7.48 9.23 -5.14
C GLY A 28 -7.55 10.44 -6.06
N TYR A 29 -7.13 11.60 -5.54
CA TYR A 29 -7.21 12.87 -6.27
C TYR A 29 -5.88 13.30 -6.90
N HIS A 30 -4.83 12.51 -6.70
CA HIS A 30 -3.56 12.66 -7.40
C HIS A 30 -3.48 11.62 -8.52
N ILE A 31 -3.57 12.08 -9.75
CA ILE A 31 -3.78 11.21 -10.92
C ILE A 31 -2.70 10.12 -11.02
N ASP A 32 -1.42 10.52 -10.97
CA ASP A 32 -0.30 9.59 -11.16
C ASP A 32 -0.25 8.51 -10.04
N ASN A 33 -0.47 8.92 -8.79
CA ASN A 33 -0.50 8.01 -7.66
C ASN A 33 -1.70 7.06 -7.73
N THR A 34 -2.84 7.56 -8.19
CA THR A 34 -4.07 6.76 -8.37
C THR A 34 -3.87 5.70 -9.43
N VAL A 35 -3.33 6.07 -10.59
CA VAL A 35 -3.06 5.12 -11.68
C VAL A 35 -2.07 4.05 -11.25
N ARG A 36 -0.96 4.44 -10.61
CA ARG A 36 0.03 3.48 -10.11
C ARG A 36 -0.55 2.56 -9.03
N GLY A 37 -1.31 3.12 -8.09
CA GLY A 37 -1.96 2.36 -7.02
C GLY A 37 -2.92 1.30 -7.56
N TRP A 38 -3.74 1.67 -8.53
CA TRP A 38 -4.66 0.73 -9.19
C TRP A 38 -3.95 -0.33 -10.01
N ALA A 39 -2.92 0.06 -10.77
CA ALA A 39 -2.11 -0.88 -11.54
C ALA A 39 -1.41 -1.90 -10.63
N LEU A 40 -0.87 -1.45 -9.49
CA LEU A 40 -0.27 -2.32 -8.49
C LEU A 40 -1.30 -3.28 -7.86
N ALA A 41 -2.46 -2.77 -7.47
CA ALA A 41 -3.55 -3.58 -6.92
C ALA A 41 -3.99 -4.67 -7.91
N TRP A 42 -4.19 -4.30 -9.17
CA TRP A 42 -4.53 -5.24 -10.24
C TRP A 42 -3.46 -6.31 -10.42
N LYS A 43 -2.19 -5.90 -10.48
CA LYS A 43 -1.06 -6.82 -10.60
C LYS A 43 -1.06 -7.89 -9.52
N ILE A 44 -1.24 -7.47 -8.25
CA ILE A 44 -1.26 -8.37 -7.10
C ILE A 44 -2.46 -9.33 -7.19
N MET A 45 -3.64 -8.81 -7.49
CA MET A 45 -4.84 -9.64 -7.64
C MET A 45 -4.73 -10.67 -8.77
N CYS A 46 -3.96 -10.38 -9.81
CA CYS A 46 -3.65 -11.31 -10.90
C CYS A 46 -2.52 -12.31 -10.58
N GLY A 47 -1.88 -12.21 -9.41
CA GLY A 47 -0.76 -13.07 -9.04
C GLY A 47 0.51 -12.89 -9.89
N VAL A 48 0.68 -11.72 -10.48
CA VAL A 48 1.85 -11.42 -11.32
C VAL A 48 3.05 -11.08 -10.43
N SER A 49 4.17 -11.78 -10.60
CA SER A 49 5.39 -11.59 -9.83
C SER A 49 6.04 -10.23 -10.04
N ASP A 50 6.86 -9.79 -9.07
CA ASP A 50 7.54 -8.50 -9.10
C ASP A 50 8.69 -8.41 -10.15
N GLU A 51 9.12 -9.52 -10.72
CA GLU A 51 10.19 -9.54 -11.74
C GLU A 51 9.86 -8.71 -13.00
N SER A 52 8.57 -8.50 -13.28
CA SER A 52 8.12 -7.64 -14.40
C SER A 52 8.24 -6.13 -14.10
N ASP A 53 8.54 -5.72 -12.87
CA ASP A 53 8.62 -4.31 -12.50
C ASP A 53 9.86 -3.62 -13.07
N ILE A 54 10.91 -4.35 -13.40
CA ILE A 54 12.15 -3.79 -13.99
C ILE A 54 11.85 -3.15 -15.36
N ALA A 55 11.02 -3.79 -16.17
CA ALA A 55 10.66 -3.26 -17.49
C ALA A 55 9.75 -2.02 -17.40
N LEU A 56 8.85 -1.99 -16.41
CA LEU A 56 8.00 -0.82 -16.12
C LEU A 56 8.82 0.32 -15.48
N GLY A 57 9.91 -0.01 -14.79
CA GLY A 57 10.80 0.94 -14.18
C GLY A 57 11.51 1.87 -15.16
N MET A 58 11.82 1.38 -16.33
CA MET A 58 12.41 2.23 -17.39
C MET A 58 11.44 3.31 -17.87
N GLY A 59 10.13 3.06 -17.84
CA GLY A 59 9.11 4.07 -18.16
C GLY A 59 9.03 5.19 -17.14
N GLY A 60 9.33 4.92 -15.86
CA GLY A 60 9.29 5.90 -14.79
C GLY A 60 10.37 6.96 -14.84
N VAL A 61 11.57 6.57 -15.23
CA VAL A 61 12.68 7.51 -15.44
C VAL A 61 12.32 8.54 -16.53
N MET A 62 11.51 8.15 -17.50
CA MET A 62 11.06 9.04 -18.57
C MET A 62 10.03 10.08 -18.10
N LEU A 63 9.32 9.83 -17.00
CA LEU A 63 8.28 10.72 -16.47
C LEU A 63 8.79 11.72 -15.42
N GLN A 64 10.10 11.75 -15.16
CA GLN A 64 10.80 12.71 -14.28
C GLN A 64 10.20 12.82 -12.85
N SER A 65 9.56 11.78 -12.33
CA SER A 65 9.04 11.78 -10.97
C SER A 65 10.16 11.49 -9.96
N THR A 66 10.41 12.41 -9.05
CA THR A 66 11.39 12.24 -7.96
C THR A 66 10.93 11.24 -6.88
N GLU A 67 9.63 10.97 -6.82
CA GLU A 67 9.02 10.07 -5.83
C GLU A 67 8.93 8.63 -6.34
N TRP A 68 9.20 8.40 -7.59
CA TRP A 68 9.05 7.11 -8.24
C TRP A 68 10.41 6.43 -8.44
N SER A 69 10.53 5.21 -7.95
CA SER A 69 11.76 4.39 -8.07
C SER A 69 11.83 3.52 -9.32
N GLY A 70 10.94 3.76 -10.27
CA GLY A 70 10.96 3.04 -11.54
C GLY A 70 10.10 1.78 -11.62
N GLY A 71 9.21 1.54 -10.64
CA GLY A 71 8.23 0.44 -10.64
C GLY A 71 6.85 0.95 -10.27
N LEU A 72 5.90 0.06 -10.08
CA LEU A 72 4.56 0.42 -9.59
C LEU A 72 4.58 0.79 -8.11
N ARG A 73 5.57 0.30 -7.35
CA ARG A 73 5.70 0.54 -5.91
C ARG A 73 6.32 1.91 -5.62
N ASP A 74 5.91 2.49 -4.51
CA ASP A 74 6.51 3.70 -4.00
C ASP A 74 7.92 3.44 -3.46
N ARG A 75 8.77 4.47 -3.54
CA ARG A 75 10.10 4.42 -2.96
C ARG A 75 10.01 4.35 -1.43
N VAL A 76 10.78 3.44 -0.84
CA VAL A 76 10.96 3.43 0.62
C VAL A 76 11.94 4.55 0.98
N LEU A 77 11.42 5.57 1.67
CA LEU A 77 12.25 6.66 2.18
C LEU A 77 12.67 6.33 3.62
N PRO A 78 13.94 6.51 3.98
CA PRO A 78 14.35 6.41 5.36
C PRO A 78 13.68 7.52 6.18
N MET A 79 13.07 7.15 7.30
CA MET A 79 12.53 8.10 8.27
C MET A 79 13.55 8.28 9.40
N ASP A 80 13.63 9.48 9.96
CA ASP A 80 14.38 9.73 11.18
C ASP A 80 13.70 9.05 12.39
N GLU A 81 14.48 8.82 13.45
CA GLU A 81 14.05 8.09 14.63
C GLU A 81 12.87 8.78 15.35
N GLN A 82 12.91 10.10 15.45
CA GLN A 82 11.84 10.87 16.09
C GLN A 82 10.50 10.74 15.34
N HIS A 83 10.55 10.71 14.02
CA HIS A 83 9.36 10.50 13.19
C HIS A 83 8.82 9.08 13.34
N CYS A 84 9.69 8.08 13.40
CA CYS A 84 9.32 6.70 13.64
C CYS A 84 8.59 6.53 14.99
N GLU A 85 9.13 7.08 16.06
CA GLU A 85 8.51 7.03 17.40
C GLU A 85 7.13 7.70 17.43
N ALA A 86 6.98 8.85 16.78
CA ALA A 86 5.70 9.54 16.71
C ALA A 86 4.64 8.72 15.95
N VAL A 87 5.03 8.11 14.83
CA VAL A 87 4.15 7.23 14.04
C VAL A 87 3.79 5.97 14.83
N GLU A 88 4.75 5.34 15.47
CA GLU A 88 4.51 4.15 16.29
C GLU A 88 3.52 4.42 17.43
N THR A 89 3.69 5.54 18.11
CA THR A 89 2.76 5.97 19.18
C THR A 89 1.34 6.11 18.63
N ALA A 90 1.14 6.80 17.52
CA ALA A 90 -0.16 6.99 16.89
C ALA A 90 -0.79 5.67 16.42
N VAL A 91 0.02 4.76 15.89
CA VAL A 91 -0.43 3.41 15.49
C VAL A 91 -0.88 2.61 16.70
N GLN A 92 -0.12 2.63 17.80
CA GLN A 92 -0.49 1.93 19.03
C GLN A 92 -1.79 2.45 19.65
N GLU A 93 -2.02 3.75 19.62
CA GLU A 93 -3.29 4.33 20.05
C GLU A 93 -4.47 3.86 19.19
N THR A 94 -4.28 3.82 17.88
CA THR A 94 -5.27 3.32 16.93
C THR A 94 -5.60 1.85 17.20
N ILE A 95 -4.59 1.00 17.38
CA ILE A 95 -4.76 -0.43 17.68
C ILE A 95 -5.52 -0.60 19.00
N ARG A 96 -5.16 0.13 20.06
CA ARG A 96 -5.88 0.07 21.34
C ARG A 96 -7.35 0.46 21.19
N SER A 97 -7.63 1.49 20.38
CA SER A 97 -8.99 1.92 20.10
C SER A 97 -9.77 0.85 19.34
N LEU A 98 -9.19 0.22 18.33
CA LEU A 98 -9.80 -0.87 17.58
C LEU A 98 -10.06 -2.09 18.47
N THR A 99 -9.08 -2.49 19.28
CA THR A 99 -9.22 -3.62 20.20
C THR A 99 -10.41 -3.40 21.13
N ARG A 100 -10.52 -2.23 21.74
CA ARG A 100 -11.60 -1.93 22.68
C ARG A 100 -12.96 -1.78 22.04
N ASN A 101 -13.04 -1.13 20.90
CA ASN A 101 -14.31 -0.70 20.32
C ASN A 101 -14.83 -1.61 19.20
N VAL A 102 -14.00 -2.49 18.66
CA VAL A 102 -14.37 -3.35 17.54
C VAL A 102 -14.13 -4.81 17.86
N PHE A 103 -12.90 -5.19 18.27
CA PHE A 103 -12.53 -6.59 18.39
C PHE A 103 -13.30 -7.33 19.48
N GLU A 104 -13.60 -6.67 20.61
CA GLU A 104 -14.43 -7.26 21.66
C GLU A 104 -15.81 -7.71 21.15
N TYR A 105 -16.42 -6.96 20.20
CA TYR A 105 -17.71 -7.32 19.61
C TYR A 105 -17.63 -8.54 18.69
N HIS A 106 -16.47 -8.85 18.19
CA HIS A 106 -16.25 -9.98 17.28
C HIS A 106 -15.59 -11.18 17.95
N GLY A 107 -15.31 -11.12 19.25
CA GLY A 107 -14.70 -12.20 20.00
C GLY A 107 -13.24 -12.49 19.59
N ILE A 108 -12.53 -11.46 19.13
CA ILE A 108 -11.13 -11.52 18.67
C ILE A 108 -10.23 -10.81 19.70
#